data_6a50c56ab932711caabe08f31bf14190
#
_entry.id   6a50c56ab932711caabe08f31bf14190
#
_cell.length_a   1.000
_cell.length_b   1.000
_cell.length_c   1.000
_cell.angle_alpha   90.00
_cell.angle_beta   90.00
_cell.angle_gamma   90.00
#
_symmetry.space_group_name_H-M   'P 1'
#
loop_
_entity.id
_entity.type
_entity.pdbx_description
1 polymer ?
#
loop_
_entity_poly.entity_id
_entity_poly.type
_entity_poly.pdbx_seq_one_letter_code
_entity_poly.pdbx_strand_id
1 'polypeptide(L)'
;MPSATDSKKSIIGLRIGQSYSSIAIINKDGRADCIANEDGERQIPTLVAFAGEEELAGTQAKALLLSNSKNTISQFRNFIGKSFAECNSSVIKGTAQLVDKDGVPAYSVEFMKQESIFTVQEITTKYITSLRESAENFLGQPVTGVVLAIPTYFTDSQRLALKDATEKAGLRVLQLINEPAAAILAYESGIKFEEYNNNLHNDRTALILDLGSDSLDVTVMFIRSGMFTILATTHDPDLGGAAFDDLLVNHFVNEFKRKTQIDILQNKRALVKLRNAVEITKKTLSSSSTSPCSVESLADGMDFHGSINRTRFEIMSNKLFTRILDVISNTLKENNLDTQLIDEVILVGGASRIPKLQSKLRDTFNNTITVIRQDFEPDEVVAYGCAFQGDLIGDLDDQMIADSIDSSVTLVPHLSKPIGILNAENEFVVIIPGNTPLPARRIFQFSNMIDDQKNIFVPIWEGDIIIPKPSSQTDNNLDSDSTLQGKPNLSPSKLLAELVLTDLPEKKINELKVDITIEIDINQKCIILAKESTSNNV
;
A
#
# COMPACT_ATOMS: atom_id res chain seq x y z
N MET A 1 9.96 19.99 44.54
CA MET A 1 8.95 19.85 43.48
C MET A 1 9.40 18.67 42.63
N PRO A 2 8.66 17.59 42.49
CA PRO A 2 9.02 16.52 41.61
C PRO A 2 8.98 17.05 40.15
N SER A 3 10.03 16.79 39.39
CA SER A 3 10.12 17.05 37.97
C SER A 3 8.90 16.48 37.26
N ALA A 4 8.29 17.27 36.39
CA ALA A 4 7.28 16.77 35.44
C ALA A 4 7.88 15.55 34.75
N THR A 5 7.36 14.38 35.08
CA THR A 5 7.65 13.14 34.35
C THR A 5 7.17 13.40 32.91
N ASP A 6 8.11 13.37 31.96
CA ASP A 6 7.81 13.29 30.53
C ASP A 6 6.84 12.11 30.34
N SER A 7 5.54 12.39 30.31
CA SER A 7 4.55 11.40 29.95
C SER A 7 4.77 11.13 28.45
N LYS A 8 5.34 9.95 28.15
CA LYS A 8 5.53 9.50 26.75
C LYS A 8 4.19 9.71 26.01
N LYS A 9 4.21 10.44 24.91
CA LYS A 9 3.00 10.70 24.10
C LYS A 9 2.43 9.37 23.63
N SER A 10 1.12 9.14 23.86
CA SER A 10 0.41 7.95 23.38
C SER A 10 -0.09 8.21 21.97
N ILE A 11 0.71 7.87 21.00
CA ILE A 11 0.35 8.00 19.58
C ILE A 11 -0.01 6.62 19.05
N ILE A 12 -1.10 6.54 18.29
CA ILE A 12 -1.55 5.31 17.63
C ILE A 12 -1.40 5.41 16.12
N GLY A 13 -1.12 4.28 15.49
CA GLY A 13 -1.28 4.08 14.06
C GLY A 13 -2.66 3.49 13.79
N LEU A 14 -3.41 4.05 12.85
CA LEU A 14 -4.76 3.61 12.54
C LEU A 14 -4.92 3.36 11.04
N ARG A 15 -5.37 2.14 10.70
CA ARG A 15 -5.90 1.81 9.37
C ARG A 15 -7.39 1.54 9.46
N ILE A 16 -8.19 2.31 8.72
CA ILE A 16 -9.63 2.07 8.58
C ILE A 16 -9.83 1.37 7.23
N GLY A 17 -10.00 0.05 7.26
CA GLY A 17 -10.31 -0.73 6.06
C GLY A 17 -11.81 -0.72 5.74
N GLN A 18 -12.19 -1.26 4.58
CA GLN A 18 -13.59 -1.33 4.16
C GLN A 18 -14.42 -2.31 5.01
N SER A 19 -13.84 -3.42 5.42
CA SER A 19 -14.51 -4.44 6.24
C SER A 19 -13.90 -4.60 7.62
N TYR A 20 -12.61 -4.32 7.78
CA TYR A 20 -11.88 -4.44 9.04
C TYR A 20 -10.90 -3.29 9.21
N SER A 21 -10.71 -2.87 10.45
CA SER A 21 -9.78 -1.81 10.86
C SER A 21 -8.77 -2.36 11.85
N SER A 22 -7.59 -1.76 11.92
CA SER A 22 -6.51 -2.16 12.82
C SER A 22 -5.92 -0.94 13.50
N ILE A 23 -5.62 -1.08 14.80
CA ILE A 23 -4.96 -0.07 15.61
C ILE A 23 -3.59 -0.62 16.03
N ALA A 24 -2.53 0.13 15.84
CA ALA A 24 -1.20 -0.27 16.27
C ALA A 24 -0.53 0.79 17.13
N ILE A 25 0.39 0.34 17.97
CA ILE A 25 1.22 1.17 18.84
C ILE A 25 2.67 0.73 18.76
N ILE A 26 3.59 1.59 19.16
CA ILE A 26 4.95 1.19 19.45
C ILE A 26 5.04 0.82 20.93
N ASN A 27 5.37 -0.43 21.20
CA ASN A 27 5.54 -0.95 22.56
C ASN A 27 6.85 -0.44 23.21
N LYS A 28 7.08 -0.83 24.46
CA LYS A 28 8.27 -0.41 25.23
C LYS A 28 9.60 -0.92 24.65
N ASP A 29 9.53 -1.99 23.85
CA ASP A 29 10.69 -2.59 23.17
C ASP A 29 10.97 -1.98 21.80
N GLY A 30 10.25 -0.91 21.41
CA GLY A 30 10.36 -0.23 20.10
C GLY A 30 9.77 -1.02 18.93
N ARG A 31 8.90 -2.01 19.21
CA ARG A 31 8.24 -2.81 18.18
C ARG A 31 6.80 -2.35 18.00
N ALA A 32 6.34 -2.35 16.74
CA ALA A 32 4.93 -2.15 16.46
C ALA A 32 4.14 -3.41 16.84
N ASP A 33 2.99 -3.21 17.48
CA ASP A 33 2.05 -4.27 17.83
C ASP A 33 0.62 -3.78 17.63
N CYS A 34 -0.22 -4.61 16.99
CA CYS A 34 -1.64 -4.33 16.88
C CYS A 34 -2.32 -4.65 18.21
N ILE A 35 -3.04 -3.68 18.73
CA ILE A 35 -3.84 -3.86 19.94
C ILE A 35 -5.14 -4.58 19.62
N ALA A 36 -5.53 -5.47 20.52
CA ALA A 36 -6.81 -6.14 20.44
C ALA A 36 -7.90 -5.25 21.06
N ASN A 37 -9.12 -5.33 20.51
CA ASN A 37 -10.29 -4.75 21.11
C ASN A 37 -10.70 -5.51 22.40
N GLU A 38 -11.80 -5.11 23.03
CA GLU A 38 -12.34 -5.73 24.23
C GLU A 38 -12.72 -7.20 24.04
N ASP A 39 -13.00 -7.62 22.79
CA ASP A 39 -13.31 -9.00 22.42
C ASP A 39 -12.04 -9.83 22.09
N GLY A 40 -10.86 -9.24 22.18
CA GLY A 40 -9.57 -9.88 21.89
C GLY A 40 -9.22 -9.93 20.39
N GLU A 41 -9.95 -9.21 19.53
CA GLU A 41 -9.73 -9.19 18.08
C GLU A 41 -8.83 -8.01 17.68
N ARG A 42 -7.76 -8.30 16.92
CA ARG A 42 -6.85 -7.28 16.33
C ARG A 42 -7.39 -6.68 15.04
N GLN A 43 -8.30 -7.42 14.38
CA GLN A 43 -9.01 -6.99 13.18
C GLN A 43 -10.45 -6.62 13.58
N ILE A 44 -10.69 -5.33 13.81
CA ILE A 44 -11.96 -4.81 14.29
C ILE A 44 -12.91 -4.60 13.11
N PRO A 45 -14.11 -5.23 13.09
CA PRO A 45 -15.07 -5.05 11.99
C PRO A 45 -15.43 -3.58 11.78
N THR A 46 -15.39 -3.09 10.53
CA THR A 46 -15.77 -1.71 10.18
C THR A 46 -17.29 -1.61 10.05
N LEU A 47 -17.98 -1.66 11.18
CA LEU A 47 -19.43 -1.69 11.32
C LEU A 47 -19.89 -0.78 12.44
N VAL A 48 -21.06 -0.15 12.24
CA VAL A 48 -21.79 0.60 13.28
C VAL A 48 -23.24 0.11 13.28
N ALA A 49 -23.81 -0.14 14.44
CA ALA A 49 -25.20 -0.57 14.58
C ALA A 49 -25.92 0.25 15.64
N PHE A 50 -27.22 0.46 15.42
CA PHE A 50 -28.13 1.13 16.32
C PHE A 50 -29.16 0.12 16.84
N ALA A 51 -29.22 -0.08 18.16
CA ALA A 51 -30.11 -1.04 18.79
C ALA A 51 -30.82 -0.43 20.00
N GLY A 52 -32.07 -0.03 19.82
CA GLY A 52 -32.83 0.66 20.87
C GLY A 52 -32.24 2.04 21.17
N GLU A 53 -31.57 2.17 22.30
CA GLU A 53 -30.91 3.41 22.76
C GLU A 53 -29.37 3.29 22.67
N GLU A 54 -28.85 2.14 22.22
CA GLU A 54 -27.41 1.86 22.18
C GLU A 54 -26.84 2.07 20.78
N GLU A 55 -25.63 2.65 20.74
CA GLU A 55 -24.77 2.74 19.57
C GLU A 55 -23.65 1.73 19.75
N LEU A 56 -23.53 0.78 18.82
CA LEU A 56 -22.56 -0.31 18.88
C LEU A 56 -21.64 -0.26 17.67
N ALA A 57 -20.36 -0.62 17.86
CA ALA A 57 -19.38 -0.65 16.79
C ALA A 57 -18.59 -1.97 16.79
N GLY A 58 -17.84 -2.23 15.74
CA GLY A 58 -16.94 -3.36 15.66
C GLY A 58 -17.65 -4.71 15.78
N THR A 59 -17.12 -5.58 16.63
CA THR A 59 -17.60 -6.96 16.85
C THR A 59 -19.04 -6.99 17.37
N GLN A 60 -19.39 -6.05 18.24
CA GLN A 60 -20.75 -5.94 18.79
C GLN A 60 -21.77 -5.60 17.69
N ALA A 61 -21.42 -4.67 16.78
CA ALA A 61 -22.24 -4.35 15.63
C ALA A 61 -22.34 -5.55 14.65
N LYS A 62 -21.25 -6.32 14.47
CA LYS A 62 -21.24 -7.53 13.63
C LYS A 62 -22.21 -8.60 14.15
N ALA A 63 -22.35 -8.75 15.44
CA ALA A 63 -23.30 -9.69 16.03
C ALA A 63 -24.77 -9.37 15.67
N LEU A 64 -25.08 -8.08 15.46
CA LEU A 64 -26.42 -7.60 15.10
C LEU A 64 -26.72 -7.68 13.60
N LEU A 65 -25.76 -8.00 12.76
CA LEU A 65 -25.92 -8.00 11.31
C LEU A 65 -27.07 -8.89 10.82
N LEU A 66 -27.38 -9.99 11.53
CA LEU A 66 -28.45 -10.91 11.18
C LEU A 66 -29.80 -10.53 11.76
N SER A 67 -29.82 -10.01 12.99
CA SER A 67 -31.05 -9.69 13.73
C SER A 67 -31.56 -8.28 13.45
N ASN A 68 -30.64 -7.35 13.17
CA ASN A 68 -30.93 -5.92 13.03
C ASN A 68 -30.20 -5.28 11.81
N SER A 69 -30.20 -5.98 10.68
CA SER A 69 -29.48 -5.57 9.46
C SER A 69 -29.88 -4.19 8.93
N LYS A 70 -31.13 -3.77 9.13
CA LYS A 70 -31.62 -2.45 8.67
C LYS A 70 -31.00 -1.28 9.45
N ASN A 71 -30.55 -1.52 10.67
CA ASN A 71 -29.93 -0.54 11.55
C ASN A 71 -28.43 -0.81 11.76
N THR A 72 -27.84 -1.70 10.95
CA THR A 72 -26.40 -1.99 10.92
C THR A 72 -25.80 -1.43 9.64
N ILE A 73 -24.80 -0.60 9.77
CA ILE A 73 -24.15 0.14 8.69
C ILE A 73 -22.77 -0.48 8.41
N SER A 74 -22.51 -0.78 7.15
CA SER A 74 -21.22 -1.27 6.65
C SER A 74 -20.76 -0.48 5.43
N GLN A 75 -19.51 -0.68 5.02
CA GLN A 75 -18.95 -0.16 3.77
C GLN A 75 -19.00 1.38 3.62
N PHE A 76 -19.13 2.12 4.71
CA PHE A 76 -19.26 3.58 4.72
C PHE A 76 -17.96 4.31 4.36
N ARG A 77 -16.78 3.69 4.57
CA ARG A 77 -15.48 4.32 4.33
C ARG A 77 -15.34 4.90 2.91
N ASN A 78 -15.79 4.15 1.88
CA ASN A 78 -15.62 4.58 0.48
C ASN A 78 -16.59 5.70 0.06
N PHE A 79 -17.54 6.06 0.90
CA PHE A 79 -18.50 7.14 0.63
C PHE A 79 -18.14 8.44 1.34
N ILE A 80 -17.17 8.41 2.28
CA ILE A 80 -16.75 9.63 2.99
C ILE A 80 -16.22 10.67 2.01
N GLY A 81 -16.62 11.92 2.19
CA GLY A 81 -16.19 13.06 1.36
C GLY A 81 -16.70 13.05 -0.08
N LYS A 82 -17.59 12.13 -0.44
CA LYS A 82 -18.29 12.11 -1.74
C LYS A 82 -19.64 12.80 -1.65
N SER A 83 -20.15 13.28 -2.80
CA SER A 83 -21.55 13.64 -2.95
C SER A 83 -22.41 12.37 -3.11
N PHE A 84 -23.72 12.46 -2.80
CA PHE A 84 -24.63 11.32 -2.96
C PHE A 84 -24.68 10.81 -4.41
N ALA A 85 -24.59 11.70 -5.40
CA ALA A 85 -24.59 11.36 -6.82
C ALA A 85 -23.38 10.50 -7.24
N GLU A 86 -22.25 10.59 -6.53
CA GLU A 86 -21.03 9.80 -6.77
C GLU A 86 -21.07 8.43 -6.08
N CYS A 87 -22.10 8.18 -5.24
CA CYS A 87 -22.21 6.96 -4.48
C CYS A 87 -22.98 5.88 -5.25
N ASN A 88 -22.36 4.72 -5.46
CA ASN A 88 -23.03 3.55 -6.01
C ASN A 88 -23.70 2.74 -4.90
N SER A 89 -25.00 2.92 -4.69
CA SER A 89 -25.77 2.23 -3.66
C SER A 89 -25.93 0.72 -3.90
N SER A 90 -25.69 0.22 -5.13
CA SER A 90 -25.79 -1.21 -5.46
C SER A 90 -24.70 -2.07 -4.78
N VAL A 91 -23.64 -1.45 -4.30
CA VAL A 91 -22.52 -2.11 -3.60
C VAL A 91 -22.93 -2.57 -2.20
N ILE A 92 -23.88 -1.86 -1.56
CA ILE A 92 -24.33 -2.14 -0.19
C ILE A 92 -25.35 -3.27 -0.19
N LYS A 93 -24.94 -4.46 0.21
CA LYS A 93 -25.81 -5.63 0.28
C LYS A 93 -26.12 -6.02 1.72
N GLY A 94 -27.40 -5.95 2.10
CA GLY A 94 -27.87 -6.56 3.35
C GLY A 94 -27.67 -5.76 4.62
N THR A 95 -27.40 -4.45 4.53
CA THR A 95 -27.27 -3.53 5.67
C THR A 95 -28.18 -2.32 5.51
N ALA A 96 -28.05 -1.29 6.38
CA ALA A 96 -28.83 -0.05 6.35
C ALA A 96 -28.78 0.62 4.96
N GLN A 97 -29.87 1.24 4.58
CA GLN A 97 -30.00 1.85 3.26
C GLN A 97 -29.29 3.22 3.22
N LEU A 98 -28.50 3.43 2.15
CA LEU A 98 -27.93 4.72 1.84
C LEU A 98 -29.04 5.63 1.27
N VAL A 99 -29.16 6.84 1.81
CA VAL A 99 -30.16 7.85 1.44
C VAL A 99 -29.49 9.18 1.15
N ASP A 100 -30.17 10.02 0.39
CA ASP A 100 -29.73 11.39 0.11
C ASP A 100 -30.20 12.34 1.21
N LYS A 101 -29.28 13.05 1.84
CA LYS A 101 -29.54 14.14 2.79
C LYS A 101 -28.94 15.43 2.20
N ASP A 102 -29.73 16.15 1.42
CA ASP A 102 -29.32 17.42 0.80
C ASP A 102 -28.04 17.31 -0.07
N GLY A 103 -27.92 16.24 -0.87
CA GLY A 103 -26.77 15.95 -1.70
C GLY A 103 -25.62 15.23 -0.98
N VAL A 104 -25.76 14.98 0.33
CA VAL A 104 -24.76 14.27 1.15
C VAL A 104 -25.20 12.82 1.38
N PRO A 105 -24.34 11.81 1.20
CA PRO A 105 -24.68 10.44 1.49
C PRO A 105 -24.89 10.22 2.99
N ALA A 106 -26.01 9.58 3.34
CA ALA A 106 -26.43 9.34 4.70
C ALA A 106 -27.11 7.98 4.82
N TYR A 107 -27.28 7.50 6.05
CA TYR A 107 -27.99 6.26 6.35
C TYR A 107 -29.25 6.55 7.16
N SER A 108 -30.40 5.98 6.77
CA SER A 108 -31.61 5.97 7.57
C SER A 108 -31.64 4.73 8.45
N VAL A 109 -31.78 4.95 9.76
CA VAL A 109 -31.83 3.91 10.80
C VAL A 109 -32.90 4.24 11.83
N GLU A 110 -33.42 3.24 12.51
CA GLU A 110 -34.26 3.42 13.69
C GLU A 110 -33.39 3.49 14.93
N PHE A 111 -33.40 4.67 15.58
CA PHE A 111 -32.67 4.92 16.82
C PHE A 111 -33.59 5.61 17.82
N MET A 112 -33.62 5.17 19.09
CA MET A 112 -34.53 5.68 20.15
C MET A 112 -36.00 5.64 19.71
N LYS A 113 -36.42 4.60 18.98
CA LYS A 113 -37.77 4.42 18.41
C LYS A 113 -38.21 5.51 17.43
N GLN A 114 -37.24 6.21 16.83
CA GLN A 114 -37.48 7.24 15.81
C GLN A 114 -36.57 6.95 14.60
N GLU A 115 -37.06 7.31 13.41
CA GLU A 115 -36.23 7.32 12.23
C GLU A 115 -35.20 8.45 12.34
N SER A 116 -33.92 8.09 12.26
CA SER A 116 -32.78 9.01 12.37
C SER A 116 -31.92 8.89 11.13
N ILE A 117 -31.46 10.02 10.61
CA ILE A 117 -30.62 10.06 9.41
C ILE A 117 -29.24 10.58 9.81
N PHE A 118 -28.23 9.71 9.70
CA PHE A 118 -26.83 10.03 9.97
C PHE A 118 -26.04 10.08 8.68
N THR A 119 -25.30 11.15 8.46
CA THR A 119 -24.36 11.26 7.33
C THR A 119 -23.23 10.24 7.45
N VAL A 120 -22.62 9.90 6.32
CA VAL A 120 -21.44 9.01 6.30
C VAL A 120 -20.34 9.54 7.22
N GLN A 121 -20.16 10.86 7.27
CA GLN A 121 -19.17 11.48 8.15
C GLN A 121 -19.51 11.30 9.64
N GLU A 122 -20.77 11.45 10.04
CA GLU A 122 -21.22 11.20 11.42
C GLU A 122 -21.02 9.73 11.80
N ILE A 123 -21.33 8.78 10.91
CA ILE A 123 -21.08 7.36 11.13
C ILE A 123 -19.58 7.07 11.27
N THR A 124 -18.75 7.67 10.42
CA THR A 124 -17.29 7.52 10.50
C THR A 124 -16.76 8.06 11.84
N THR A 125 -17.27 9.23 12.29
CA THR A 125 -16.90 9.81 13.59
C THR A 125 -17.25 8.87 14.74
N LYS A 126 -18.48 8.31 14.76
CA LYS A 126 -18.92 7.34 15.79
C LYS A 126 -18.02 6.09 15.80
N TYR A 127 -17.70 5.57 14.63
CA TYR A 127 -16.81 4.41 14.52
C TYR A 127 -15.40 4.70 15.04
N ILE A 128 -14.81 5.84 14.67
CA ILE A 128 -13.48 6.24 15.14
C ILE A 128 -13.48 6.53 16.65
N THR A 129 -14.57 7.07 17.19
CA THR A 129 -14.73 7.26 18.65
C THR A 129 -14.63 5.91 19.37
N SER A 130 -15.31 4.88 18.89
CA SER A 130 -15.20 3.53 19.46
C SER A 130 -13.79 2.96 19.35
N LEU A 131 -13.08 3.17 18.22
CA LEU A 131 -11.69 2.74 18.07
C LEU A 131 -10.76 3.48 19.06
N ARG A 132 -10.96 4.80 19.27
CA ARG A 132 -10.22 5.56 20.26
C ARG A 132 -10.44 5.01 21.66
N GLU A 133 -11.69 4.80 22.06
CA GLU A 133 -12.04 4.27 23.38
C GLU A 133 -11.42 2.88 23.60
N SER A 134 -11.48 2.02 22.60
CA SER A 134 -10.82 0.71 22.64
C SER A 134 -9.28 0.84 22.83
N ALA A 135 -8.65 1.78 22.14
CA ALA A 135 -7.22 2.05 22.29
C ALA A 135 -6.88 2.60 23.69
N GLU A 136 -7.66 3.56 24.19
CA GLU A 136 -7.48 4.16 25.51
C GLU A 136 -7.70 3.14 26.65
N ASN A 137 -8.69 2.25 26.52
CA ASN A 137 -8.91 1.14 27.45
C ASN A 137 -7.73 0.16 27.47
N PHE A 138 -7.18 -0.17 26.32
CA PHE A 138 -6.01 -1.04 26.23
C PHE A 138 -4.76 -0.39 26.84
N LEU A 139 -4.54 0.89 26.55
CA LEU A 139 -3.37 1.64 27.01
C LEU A 139 -3.46 2.06 28.48
N GLY A 140 -4.68 2.15 29.04
CA GLY A 140 -4.93 2.70 30.38
C GLY A 140 -4.63 4.20 30.50
N GLN A 141 -4.55 4.92 29.37
CA GLN A 141 -4.27 6.35 29.29
C GLN A 141 -4.84 6.96 28.00
N PRO A 142 -5.11 8.28 27.98
CA PRO A 142 -5.62 8.94 26.79
C PRO A 142 -4.67 8.88 25.60
N VAL A 143 -5.22 8.75 24.39
CA VAL A 143 -4.49 8.87 23.13
C VAL A 143 -4.23 10.34 22.82
N THR A 144 -2.97 10.71 22.59
CA THR A 144 -2.55 12.09 22.35
C THR A 144 -2.47 12.46 20.87
N GLY A 145 -2.43 11.46 19.96
CA GLY A 145 -2.38 11.71 18.53
C GLY A 145 -2.53 10.41 17.71
N VAL A 146 -2.81 10.58 16.44
CA VAL A 146 -2.97 9.48 15.51
C VAL A 146 -2.28 9.77 14.17
N VAL A 147 -1.61 8.76 13.63
CA VAL A 147 -1.23 8.70 12.22
C VAL A 147 -2.22 7.78 11.52
N LEU A 148 -2.86 8.30 10.46
CA LEU A 148 -3.98 7.64 9.80
C LEU A 148 -3.60 7.23 8.38
N ALA A 149 -3.78 5.96 8.06
CA ALA A 149 -3.58 5.44 6.71
C ALA A 149 -4.73 5.83 5.79
N ILE A 150 -4.40 6.22 4.57
CA ILE A 150 -5.35 6.57 3.51
C ILE A 150 -5.01 5.82 2.21
N PRO A 151 -6.03 5.37 1.44
CA PRO A 151 -5.81 4.83 0.12
C PRO A 151 -5.21 5.86 -0.84
N THR A 152 -4.43 5.40 -1.82
CA THR A 152 -3.82 6.28 -2.84
C THR A 152 -4.87 6.96 -3.72
N TYR A 153 -6.01 6.33 -3.94
CA TYR A 153 -7.10 6.84 -4.79
C TYR A 153 -8.03 7.84 -4.09
N PHE A 154 -7.86 8.11 -2.79
CA PHE A 154 -8.67 9.10 -2.09
C PHE A 154 -8.43 10.50 -2.64
N THR A 155 -9.53 11.18 -3.00
CA THR A 155 -9.51 12.59 -3.37
C THR A 155 -9.22 13.49 -2.16
N ASP A 156 -8.85 14.73 -2.41
CA ASP A 156 -8.59 15.69 -1.33
C ASP A 156 -9.82 15.91 -0.43
N SER A 157 -11.03 15.91 -1.03
CA SER A 157 -12.28 15.99 -0.24
C SER A 157 -12.46 14.78 0.67
N GLN A 158 -12.12 13.57 0.21
CA GLN A 158 -12.18 12.37 1.04
C GLN A 158 -11.14 12.39 2.17
N ARG A 159 -9.91 12.86 1.87
CA ARG A 159 -8.83 13.03 2.86
C ARG A 159 -9.23 14.03 3.96
N LEU A 160 -9.75 15.19 3.56
CA LEU A 160 -10.22 16.22 4.48
C LEU A 160 -11.41 15.75 5.32
N ALA A 161 -12.39 15.09 4.72
CA ALA A 161 -13.56 14.58 5.43
C ALA A 161 -13.18 13.49 6.45
N LEU A 162 -12.22 12.60 6.12
CA LEU A 162 -11.74 11.59 7.04
C LEU A 162 -10.93 12.21 8.20
N LYS A 163 -10.08 13.20 7.90
CA LYS A 163 -9.37 13.98 8.91
C LYS A 163 -10.35 14.65 9.88
N ASP A 164 -11.33 15.39 9.35
CA ASP A 164 -12.35 16.09 10.15
C ASP A 164 -13.18 15.12 11.01
N ALA A 165 -13.58 13.96 10.46
CA ALA A 165 -14.28 12.93 11.23
C ALA A 165 -13.42 12.40 12.39
N THR A 166 -12.12 12.24 12.16
CA THR A 166 -11.15 11.77 13.17
C THR A 166 -10.94 12.81 14.27
N GLU A 167 -10.83 14.09 13.90
CA GLU A 167 -10.69 15.18 14.86
C GLU A 167 -11.98 15.37 15.69
N LYS A 168 -13.17 15.23 15.07
CA LYS A 168 -14.47 15.22 15.79
C LYS A 168 -14.63 14.03 16.73
N ALA A 169 -13.97 12.91 16.44
CA ALA A 169 -13.89 11.77 17.37
C ALA A 169 -12.95 12.02 18.57
N GLY A 170 -12.31 13.18 18.65
CA GLY A 170 -11.42 13.57 19.74
C GLY A 170 -9.97 13.10 19.57
N LEU A 171 -9.57 12.65 18.38
CA LEU A 171 -8.20 12.29 18.04
C LEU A 171 -7.52 13.42 17.27
N ARG A 172 -6.36 13.87 17.73
CA ARG A 172 -5.52 14.80 17.00
C ARG A 172 -4.83 14.06 15.84
N VAL A 173 -5.12 14.43 14.59
CA VAL A 173 -4.45 13.86 13.41
C VAL A 173 -3.09 14.52 13.25
N LEU A 174 -2.04 13.74 13.48
CA LEU A 174 -0.65 14.18 13.30
C LEU A 174 -0.25 14.14 11.82
N GLN A 175 -0.62 13.07 11.13
CA GLN A 175 -0.33 12.91 9.70
C GLN A 175 -1.32 11.95 9.04
N LEU A 176 -1.58 12.19 7.72
CA LEU A 176 -2.18 11.22 6.82
C LEU A 176 -1.08 10.59 5.97
N ILE A 177 -0.98 9.26 5.96
CA ILE A 177 0.03 8.53 5.18
C ILE A 177 -0.66 7.59 4.19
N ASN A 178 -0.13 7.47 2.97
CA ASN A 178 -0.67 6.51 2.00
C ASN A 178 -0.45 5.06 2.47
N GLU A 179 -1.46 4.20 2.35
CA GLU A 179 -1.40 2.78 2.77
C GLU A 179 -0.15 2.05 2.27
N PRO A 180 0.27 2.15 0.98
CA PRO A 180 1.49 1.49 0.51
C PRO A 180 2.77 2.06 1.13
N ALA A 181 2.83 3.37 1.39
CA ALA A 181 3.99 3.98 2.07
C ALA A 181 4.09 3.51 3.53
N ALA A 182 2.95 3.39 4.23
CA ALA A 182 2.91 2.84 5.57
C ALA A 182 3.38 1.37 5.58
N ALA A 183 2.95 0.56 4.59
CA ALA A 183 3.39 -0.83 4.49
C ALA A 183 4.92 -0.93 4.33
N ILE A 184 5.53 -0.12 3.44
CA ILE A 184 6.99 -0.07 3.28
C ILE A 184 7.66 0.34 4.60
N LEU A 185 7.16 1.40 5.25
CA LEU A 185 7.75 1.90 6.50
C LEU A 185 7.75 0.84 7.61
N ALA A 186 6.73 -0.02 7.68
CA ALA A 186 6.71 -1.14 8.60
C ALA A 186 7.89 -2.09 8.38
N TYR A 187 8.20 -2.40 7.12
CA TYR A 187 9.35 -3.25 6.77
C TYR A 187 10.69 -2.57 6.99
N GLU A 188 10.79 -1.25 6.73
CA GLU A 188 12.01 -0.48 6.97
C GLU A 188 12.35 -0.38 8.47
N SER A 189 11.34 -0.15 9.31
CA SER A 189 11.54 0.12 10.74
C SER A 189 11.40 -1.13 11.62
N GLY A 190 10.65 -2.13 11.18
CA GLY A 190 10.28 -3.29 12.01
C GLY A 190 11.28 -4.44 11.99
N ILE A 191 12.19 -4.49 11.05
CA ILE A 191 13.20 -5.55 10.96
C ILE A 191 14.47 -5.06 11.64
N LYS A 192 14.98 -5.83 12.59
CA LYS A 192 16.18 -5.47 13.35
C LYS A 192 17.34 -5.11 12.42
N PHE A 193 17.90 -3.95 12.66
CA PHE A 193 19.01 -3.30 11.93
C PHE A 193 20.21 -4.20 11.61
N GLU A 194 20.40 -5.30 12.33
CA GLU A 194 21.59 -6.15 12.24
C GLU A 194 21.58 -7.14 11.04
N GLU A 195 20.41 -7.58 10.58
CA GLU A 195 20.32 -8.51 9.43
C GLU A 195 20.24 -7.79 8.09
N TYR A 196 19.86 -6.51 8.10
CA TYR A 196 19.62 -5.69 6.91
C TYR A 196 20.79 -4.79 6.51
N ASN A 197 21.78 -4.62 7.37
CA ASN A 197 22.85 -3.61 7.26
C ASN A 197 23.77 -3.73 6.03
N ASN A 198 23.68 -4.79 5.24
CA ASN A 198 24.48 -4.90 4.01
C ASN A 198 23.74 -4.43 2.74
N ASN A 199 22.40 -4.22 2.78
CA ASN A 199 21.61 -3.89 1.58
C ASN A 199 20.61 -2.71 1.74
N LEU A 200 20.42 -2.16 2.93
CA LEU A 200 19.40 -1.14 3.25
C LEU A 200 19.62 0.24 2.63
N HIS A 201 20.81 0.51 2.10
CA HIS A 201 21.14 1.77 1.45
C HIS A 201 21.05 1.70 -0.07
N ASN A 202 20.66 0.54 -0.64
CA ASN A 202 20.52 0.41 -2.08
C ASN A 202 19.12 0.88 -2.51
N ASP A 203 19.10 1.66 -3.57
CA ASP A 203 17.89 2.00 -4.30
C ASP A 203 17.17 0.71 -4.69
N ARG A 204 15.86 0.63 -4.43
CA ARG A 204 15.05 -0.54 -4.78
C ARG A 204 13.62 -0.17 -5.17
N THR A 205 13.01 -1.04 -5.94
CA THR A 205 11.62 -0.92 -6.38
C THR A 205 10.77 -1.99 -5.71
N ALA A 206 9.75 -1.55 -4.98
CA ALA A 206 8.78 -2.42 -4.32
C ALA A 206 7.43 -2.39 -5.04
N LEU A 207 6.82 -3.56 -5.23
CA LEU A 207 5.43 -3.68 -5.63
C LEU A 207 4.60 -4.02 -4.39
N ILE A 208 3.65 -3.16 -4.04
CA ILE A 208 2.72 -3.36 -2.95
C ILE A 208 1.42 -3.89 -3.53
N LEU A 209 1.03 -5.10 -3.14
CA LEU A 209 -0.21 -5.76 -3.54
C LEU A 209 -1.16 -5.77 -2.34
N ASP A 210 -2.09 -4.83 -2.28
CA ASP A 210 -3.14 -4.81 -1.27
C ASP A 210 -4.42 -5.47 -1.81
N LEU A 211 -4.61 -6.75 -1.45
CA LEU A 211 -5.85 -7.47 -1.73
C LEU A 211 -6.73 -7.42 -0.49
N GLY A 212 -7.58 -6.41 -0.45
CA GLY A 212 -8.52 -6.15 0.63
C GLY A 212 -9.76 -7.03 0.58
N SER A 213 -10.82 -6.59 1.29
CA SER A 213 -12.12 -7.26 1.27
C SER A 213 -12.87 -7.06 -0.05
N ASP A 214 -12.86 -5.86 -0.59
CA ASP A 214 -13.69 -5.48 -1.74
C ASP A 214 -12.86 -5.04 -2.95
N SER A 215 -11.63 -4.58 -2.74
CA SER A 215 -10.76 -4.04 -3.79
C SER A 215 -9.39 -4.68 -3.83
N LEU A 216 -8.75 -4.52 -4.98
CA LEU A 216 -7.33 -4.74 -5.21
C LEU A 216 -6.66 -3.40 -5.50
N ASP A 217 -5.62 -3.10 -4.76
CA ASP A 217 -4.76 -1.95 -4.98
C ASP A 217 -3.33 -2.45 -5.30
N VAL A 218 -2.82 -2.06 -6.47
CA VAL A 218 -1.46 -2.37 -6.91
C VAL A 218 -0.69 -1.07 -6.99
N THR A 219 0.36 -0.93 -6.19
CA THR A 219 1.20 0.27 -6.19
C THR A 219 2.66 -0.14 -6.36
N VAL A 220 3.36 0.51 -7.30
CA VAL A 220 4.80 0.35 -7.46
C VAL A 220 5.48 1.59 -6.89
N MET A 221 6.42 1.38 -5.98
CA MET A 221 7.14 2.45 -5.30
C MET A 221 8.64 2.28 -5.45
N PHE A 222 9.32 3.39 -5.65
CA PHE A 222 10.77 3.47 -5.62
C PHE A 222 11.23 4.00 -4.27
N ILE A 223 12.20 3.31 -3.67
CA ILE A 223 12.72 3.59 -2.34
C ILE A 223 14.18 4.01 -2.50
N ARG A 224 14.52 5.19 -1.99
CA ARG A 224 15.88 5.72 -2.01
C ARG A 224 16.17 6.46 -0.72
N SER A 225 17.12 5.95 0.07
CA SER A 225 17.59 6.63 1.29
C SER A 225 16.45 7.14 2.18
N GLY A 226 15.41 6.32 2.40
CA GLY A 226 14.23 6.67 3.21
C GLY A 226 13.18 7.53 2.51
N MET A 227 13.37 7.91 1.24
CA MET A 227 12.35 8.56 0.43
C MET A 227 11.55 7.53 -0.37
N PHE A 228 10.23 7.68 -0.36
CA PHE A 228 9.27 6.80 -1.03
C PHE A 228 8.60 7.55 -2.17
N THR A 229 8.79 7.08 -3.41
CA THR A 229 8.18 7.68 -4.59
C THR A 229 7.22 6.69 -5.24
N ILE A 230 5.96 7.08 -5.43
CA ILE A 230 4.98 6.28 -6.17
C ILE A 230 5.31 6.39 -7.67
N LEU A 231 5.65 5.26 -8.30
CA LEU A 231 5.89 5.19 -9.75
C LEU A 231 4.61 4.87 -10.52
N ALA A 232 3.77 4.01 -9.96
CA ALA A 232 2.51 3.58 -10.56
C ALA A 232 1.52 3.18 -9.46
N THR A 233 0.24 3.40 -9.70
CA THR A 233 -0.83 2.90 -8.83
C THR A 233 -2.07 2.56 -9.65
N THR A 234 -2.73 1.45 -9.32
CA THR A 234 -3.98 1.01 -9.96
C THR A 234 -4.92 0.50 -8.89
N HIS A 235 -6.20 0.89 -8.99
CA HIS A 235 -7.27 0.49 -8.10
C HIS A 235 -8.34 -0.27 -8.88
N ASP A 236 -8.65 -1.50 -8.47
CA ASP A 236 -9.79 -2.29 -8.97
C ASP A 236 -10.81 -2.45 -7.84
N PRO A 237 -11.95 -1.73 -7.88
CA PRO A 237 -12.93 -1.69 -6.78
C PRO A 237 -13.77 -2.97 -6.64
N ASP A 238 -13.74 -3.87 -7.62
CA ASP A 238 -14.57 -5.07 -7.68
C ASP A 238 -13.77 -6.37 -7.53
N LEU A 239 -12.50 -6.28 -7.16
CA LEU A 239 -11.58 -7.41 -7.06
C LEU A 239 -10.99 -7.51 -5.66
N GLY A 240 -11.69 -8.14 -4.75
CA GLY A 240 -11.28 -8.35 -3.36
C GLY A 240 -11.69 -9.72 -2.83
N GLY A 241 -11.52 -9.92 -1.54
CA GLY A 241 -11.92 -11.15 -0.83
C GLY A 241 -13.38 -11.52 -1.01
N ALA A 242 -14.27 -10.52 -1.15
CA ALA A 242 -15.70 -10.71 -1.38
C ALA A 242 -16.02 -11.39 -2.72
N ALA A 243 -15.21 -11.15 -3.76
CA ALA A 243 -15.37 -11.84 -5.04
C ALA A 243 -15.11 -13.37 -4.89
N PHE A 244 -14.16 -13.75 -4.05
CA PHE A 244 -13.94 -15.17 -3.71
C PHE A 244 -15.08 -15.74 -2.86
N ASP A 245 -15.63 -14.94 -1.92
CA ASP A 245 -16.79 -15.34 -1.14
C ASP A 245 -18.02 -15.57 -2.02
N ASP A 246 -18.27 -14.72 -3.01
CA ASP A 246 -19.39 -14.87 -3.94
C ASP A 246 -19.31 -16.19 -4.73
N LEU A 247 -18.11 -16.64 -5.11
CA LEU A 247 -17.95 -17.96 -5.74
C LEU A 247 -18.36 -19.10 -4.80
N LEU A 248 -17.94 -19.03 -3.53
CA LEU A 248 -18.29 -20.03 -2.52
C LEU A 248 -19.77 -19.98 -2.16
N VAL A 249 -20.37 -18.79 -2.02
CA VAL A 249 -21.80 -18.61 -1.79
C VAL A 249 -22.60 -19.27 -2.92
N ASN A 250 -22.26 -18.98 -4.17
CA ASN A 250 -22.94 -19.60 -5.32
C ASN A 250 -22.79 -21.13 -5.34
N HIS A 251 -21.62 -21.63 -4.97
CA HIS A 251 -21.39 -23.08 -4.85
C HIS A 251 -22.31 -23.71 -3.81
N PHE A 252 -22.38 -23.16 -2.60
CA PHE A 252 -23.17 -23.71 -1.51
C PHE A 252 -24.68 -23.46 -1.65
N VAL A 253 -25.10 -22.36 -2.27
CA VAL A 253 -26.51 -22.14 -2.67
C VAL A 253 -26.98 -23.25 -3.59
N ASN A 254 -26.19 -23.57 -4.63
CA ASN A 254 -26.52 -24.66 -5.55
C ASN A 254 -26.50 -26.04 -4.87
N GLU A 255 -25.60 -26.27 -3.92
CA GLU A 255 -25.55 -27.48 -3.15
C GLU A 255 -26.77 -27.62 -2.23
N PHE A 256 -27.14 -26.56 -1.51
CA PHE A 256 -28.32 -26.52 -0.66
C PHE A 256 -29.61 -26.77 -1.47
N LYS A 257 -29.77 -26.08 -2.62
CA LYS A 257 -30.90 -26.26 -3.52
C LYS A 257 -31.02 -27.71 -4.03
N ARG A 258 -29.90 -28.38 -4.33
CA ARG A 258 -29.91 -29.78 -4.76
C ARG A 258 -30.33 -30.74 -3.62
N LYS A 259 -29.94 -30.47 -2.37
CA LYS A 259 -30.25 -31.30 -1.22
C LYS A 259 -31.68 -31.11 -0.70
N THR A 260 -32.17 -29.88 -0.70
CA THR A 260 -33.44 -29.51 -0.05
C THR A 260 -34.55 -29.12 -1.01
N GLN A 261 -34.25 -28.87 -2.30
CA GLN A 261 -35.14 -28.29 -3.31
C GLN A 261 -35.61 -26.86 -2.99
N ILE A 262 -35.00 -26.18 -1.98
CA ILE A 262 -35.29 -24.81 -1.57
C ILE A 262 -34.29 -23.87 -2.25
N ASP A 263 -34.81 -22.82 -2.90
CA ASP A 263 -33.97 -21.76 -3.49
C ASP A 263 -33.88 -20.56 -2.54
N ILE A 264 -32.65 -20.26 -2.09
CA ILE A 264 -32.37 -19.18 -1.12
C ILE A 264 -31.88 -17.89 -1.77
N LEU A 265 -31.78 -17.80 -3.11
CA LEU A 265 -31.25 -16.61 -3.81
C LEU A 265 -32.04 -15.34 -3.51
N GLN A 266 -33.34 -15.44 -3.23
CA GLN A 266 -34.20 -14.31 -2.89
C GLN A 266 -34.34 -14.10 -1.36
N ASN A 267 -33.79 -15.00 -0.55
CA ASN A 267 -33.86 -14.92 0.90
C ASN A 267 -32.63 -14.17 1.45
N LYS A 268 -32.77 -12.84 1.62
CA LYS A 268 -31.68 -11.97 2.11
C LYS A 268 -31.07 -12.45 3.43
N ARG A 269 -31.91 -12.93 4.36
CA ARG A 269 -31.44 -13.42 5.68
C ARG A 269 -30.61 -14.69 5.55
N ALA A 270 -31.05 -15.63 4.71
CA ALA A 270 -30.30 -16.86 4.44
C ALA A 270 -28.96 -16.56 3.77
N LEU A 271 -28.93 -15.63 2.80
CA LEU A 271 -27.69 -15.23 2.13
C LEU A 271 -26.69 -14.59 3.09
N VAL A 272 -27.13 -13.73 4.03
CA VAL A 272 -26.23 -13.13 5.03
C VAL A 272 -25.68 -14.19 5.98
N LYS A 273 -26.51 -15.15 6.44
CA LYS A 273 -26.03 -16.29 7.25
C LYS A 273 -24.97 -17.10 6.50
N LEU A 274 -25.25 -17.43 5.24
CA LEU A 274 -24.34 -18.21 4.41
C LEU A 274 -23.03 -17.45 4.14
N ARG A 275 -23.07 -16.14 3.86
CA ARG A 275 -21.88 -15.30 3.66
C ARG A 275 -20.96 -15.32 4.88
N ASN A 276 -21.51 -15.18 6.07
CA ASN A 276 -20.72 -15.22 7.31
C ASN A 276 -19.99 -16.57 7.47
N ALA A 277 -20.69 -17.69 7.19
CA ALA A 277 -20.07 -19.02 7.23
C ALA A 277 -19.03 -19.21 6.12
N VAL A 278 -19.28 -18.68 4.93
CA VAL A 278 -18.38 -18.74 3.77
C VAL A 278 -17.09 -17.94 4.03
N GLU A 279 -17.17 -16.76 4.66
CA GLU A 279 -15.97 -15.98 5.04
C GLU A 279 -15.05 -16.82 5.94
N ILE A 280 -15.61 -17.49 6.94
CA ILE A 280 -14.87 -18.40 7.83
C ILE A 280 -14.29 -19.57 7.03
N THR A 281 -15.09 -20.18 6.15
CA THR A 281 -14.66 -21.28 5.26
C THR A 281 -13.47 -20.86 4.39
N LYS A 282 -13.54 -19.68 3.74
CA LYS A 282 -12.44 -19.13 2.93
C LYS A 282 -11.16 -18.93 3.76
N LYS A 283 -11.28 -18.31 4.93
CA LYS A 283 -10.15 -18.08 5.84
C LYS A 283 -9.50 -19.41 6.25
N THR A 284 -10.31 -20.41 6.61
CA THR A 284 -9.84 -21.77 6.98
C THR A 284 -9.11 -22.46 5.83
N LEU A 285 -9.56 -22.29 4.58
CA LEU A 285 -8.89 -22.87 3.41
C LEU A 285 -7.49 -22.29 3.14
N SER A 286 -7.13 -21.16 3.74
CA SER A 286 -5.75 -20.63 3.65
C SER A 286 -4.77 -21.44 4.50
N SER A 287 -5.21 -22.03 5.61
CA SER A 287 -4.40 -22.86 6.51
C SER A 287 -4.65 -24.37 6.34
N SER A 288 -5.89 -24.78 6.05
CA SER A 288 -6.31 -26.19 5.96
C SER A 288 -6.60 -26.63 4.52
N SER A 289 -6.40 -27.91 4.22
CA SER A 289 -6.71 -28.49 2.90
C SER A 289 -8.21 -28.66 2.63
N THR A 290 -9.03 -28.68 3.69
CA THR A 290 -10.50 -28.78 3.62
C THR A 290 -11.13 -27.91 4.68
N SER A 291 -12.33 -27.40 4.42
CA SER A 291 -13.11 -26.66 5.39
C SER A 291 -14.59 -27.04 5.32
N PRO A 292 -15.24 -27.25 6.47
CA PRO A 292 -16.69 -27.34 6.53
C PRO A 292 -17.32 -25.97 6.33
N CYS A 293 -18.57 -25.96 5.84
CA CYS A 293 -19.46 -24.80 5.84
C CYS A 293 -20.80 -25.24 6.42
N SER A 294 -21.06 -24.87 7.66
CA SER A 294 -22.28 -25.29 8.37
C SER A 294 -23.07 -24.05 8.79
N VAL A 295 -24.36 -24.04 8.55
CA VAL A 295 -25.30 -22.99 8.91
C VAL A 295 -26.56 -23.58 9.49
N GLU A 296 -26.84 -23.32 10.75
CA GLU A 296 -28.06 -23.75 11.43
C GLU A 296 -29.27 -22.94 10.94
N SER A 297 -30.36 -23.63 10.69
CA SER A 297 -31.63 -23.04 10.22
C SER A 297 -31.41 -22.03 9.10
N LEU A 298 -30.77 -22.47 7.99
CA LEU A 298 -30.43 -21.62 6.87
C LEU A 298 -31.70 -21.09 6.19
N ALA A 299 -32.65 -21.98 5.87
CA ALA A 299 -33.96 -21.60 5.31
C ALA A 299 -35.02 -22.65 5.69
N ASP A 300 -36.24 -22.19 5.94
CA ASP A 300 -37.41 -23.05 6.26
C ASP A 300 -37.15 -24.07 7.37
N GLY A 301 -36.35 -23.68 8.36
CA GLY A 301 -35.95 -24.55 9.48
C GLY A 301 -34.93 -25.63 9.12
N MET A 302 -34.44 -25.66 7.89
CA MET A 302 -33.47 -26.64 7.42
C MET A 302 -32.03 -26.14 7.67
N ASP A 303 -31.22 -27.03 8.24
CA ASP A 303 -29.78 -26.79 8.42
C ASP A 303 -29.03 -27.06 7.11
N PHE A 304 -27.92 -26.39 6.95
CA PHE A 304 -26.98 -26.66 5.87
C PHE A 304 -25.66 -27.18 6.42
N HIS A 305 -25.23 -28.32 5.90
CA HIS A 305 -23.92 -28.88 6.13
C HIS A 305 -23.26 -29.21 4.79
N GLY A 306 -22.24 -28.42 4.44
CA GLY A 306 -21.41 -28.59 3.26
C GLY A 306 -19.94 -28.66 3.63
N SER A 307 -19.11 -29.03 2.69
CA SER A 307 -17.66 -28.97 2.82
C SER A 307 -17.02 -28.74 1.46
N ILE A 308 -15.86 -28.09 1.47
CA ILE A 308 -15.09 -27.86 0.25
C ILE A 308 -13.60 -28.05 0.53
N ASN A 309 -12.86 -28.60 -0.44
CA ASN A 309 -11.40 -28.66 -0.35
C ASN A 309 -10.74 -27.47 -1.07
N ARG A 310 -9.50 -27.19 -0.68
CA ARG A 310 -8.69 -26.08 -1.24
C ARG A 310 -8.55 -26.17 -2.76
N THR A 311 -8.28 -27.37 -3.29
CA THR A 311 -8.12 -27.57 -4.75
C THR A 311 -9.38 -27.17 -5.52
N ARG A 312 -10.56 -27.53 -5.02
CA ARG A 312 -11.84 -27.15 -5.65
C ARG A 312 -12.05 -25.63 -5.61
N PHE A 313 -11.77 -25.01 -4.47
CA PHE A 313 -11.83 -23.56 -4.30
C PHE A 313 -10.88 -22.85 -5.27
N GLU A 314 -9.63 -23.30 -5.39
CA GLU A 314 -8.62 -22.73 -6.29
C GLU A 314 -9.02 -22.85 -7.77
N ILE A 315 -9.59 -23.98 -8.18
CA ILE A 315 -10.10 -24.18 -9.54
C ILE A 315 -11.24 -23.19 -9.85
N MET A 316 -12.19 -23.04 -8.93
CA MET A 316 -13.30 -22.10 -9.08
C MET A 316 -12.82 -20.65 -9.15
N SER A 317 -11.77 -20.33 -8.41
CA SER A 317 -11.21 -18.98 -8.30
C SER A 317 -10.19 -18.63 -9.39
N ASN A 318 -9.91 -19.55 -10.32
CA ASN A 318 -8.82 -19.35 -11.30
C ASN A 318 -8.96 -18.05 -12.13
N LYS A 319 -10.20 -17.68 -12.50
CA LYS A 319 -10.46 -16.42 -13.23
C LYS A 319 -10.10 -15.18 -12.41
N LEU A 320 -10.35 -15.20 -11.10
CA LEU A 320 -9.98 -14.09 -10.20
C LEU A 320 -8.46 -13.97 -10.08
N PHE A 321 -7.75 -15.10 -9.93
CA PHE A 321 -6.29 -15.09 -9.90
C PHE A 321 -5.70 -14.54 -11.22
N THR A 322 -6.25 -14.93 -12.38
CA THR A 322 -5.81 -14.41 -13.66
C THR A 322 -6.03 -12.89 -13.72
N ARG A 323 -7.22 -12.39 -13.32
CA ARG A 323 -7.53 -10.96 -13.29
C ARG A 323 -6.56 -10.19 -12.38
N ILE A 324 -6.18 -10.73 -11.21
CA ILE A 324 -5.18 -10.11 -10.33
C ILE A 324 -3.84 -9.95 -11.05
N LEU A 325 -3.36 -11.00 -11.72
CA LEU A 325 -2.09 -10.96 -12.46
C LEU A 325 -2.18 -10.02 -13.68
N ASP A 326 -3.34 -9.94 -14.33
CA ASP A 326 -3.56 -9.01 -15.44
C ASP A 326 -3.49 -7.55 -14.96
N VAL A 327 -4.08 -7.24 -13.80
CA VAL A 327 -3.98 -5.89 -13.19
C VAL A 327 -2.51 -5.56 -12.90
N ILE A 328 -1.76 -6.47 -12.29
CA ILE A 328 -0.31 -6.28 -12.03
C ILE A 328 0.44 -6.03 -13.35
N SER A 329 0.24 -6.91 -14.34
CA SER A 329 0.92 -6.80 -15.63
C SER A 329 0.58 -5.50 -16.37
N ASN A 330 -0.67 -5.08 -16.33
CA ASN A 330 -1.11 -3.83 -16.96
C ASN A 330 -0.53 -2.62 -16.25
N THR A 331 -0.56 -2.60 -14.90
CA THR A 331 0.05 -1.52 -14.10
C THR A 331 1.53 -1.33 -14.45
N LEU A 332 2.28 -2.42 -14.56
CA LEU A 332 3.69 -2.36 -14.94
C LEU A 332 3.87 -1.85 -16.38
N LYS A 333 3.16 -2.44 -17.35
CA LYS A 333 3.29 -2.09 -18.78
C LYS A 333 2.90 -0.64 -19.08
N GLU A 334 1.80 -0.15 -18.53
CA GLU A 334 1.33 1.22 -18.73
C GLU A 334 2.31 2.28 -18.22
N ASN A 335 3.15 1.89 -17.26
CA ASN A 335 4.16 2.76 -16.68
C ASN A 335 5.59 2.42 -17.14
N ASN A 336 5.75 1.64 -18.21
CA ASN A 336 7.04 1.21 -18.77
C ASN A 336 7.94 0.51 -17.73
N LEU A 337 7.34 -0.25 -16.83
CA LEU A 337 8.03 -1.06 -15.84
C LEU A 337 8.00 -2.54 -16.27
N ASP A 338 9.05 -3.28 -15.94
CA ASP A 338 9.11 -4.73 -16.13
C ASP A 338 9.15 -5.45 -14.79
N THR A 339 8.70 -6.70 -14.76
CA THR A 339 8.76 -7.54 -13.55
C THR A 339 10.18 -7.72 -13.02
N GLN A 340 11.18 -7.67 -13.90
CA GLN A 340 12.61 -7.78 -13.54
C GLN A 340 13.15 -6.54 -12.79
N LEU A 341 12.44 -5.41 -12.87
CA LEU A 341 12.78 -4.19 -12.13
C LEU A 341 12.22 -4.17 -10.70
N ILE A 342 11.43 -5.18 -10.35
CA ILE A 342 10.82 -5.29 -9.01
C ILE A 342 11.75 -6.08 -8.10
N ASP A 343 12.31 -5.43 -7.11
CA ASP A 343 13.20 -6.06 -6.12
C ASP A 343 12.43 -6.80 -5.03
N GLU A 344 11.27 -6.27 -4.63
CA GLU A 344 10.42 -6.89 -3.62
C GLU A 344 8.92 -6.74 -3.90
N VAL A 345 8.13 -7.73 -3.47
CA VAL A 345 6.66 -7.70 -3.47
C VAL A 345 6.18 -7.77 -2.03
N ILE A 346 5.47 -6.74 -1.58
CA ILE A 346 4.89 -6.64 -0.25
C ILE A 346 3.41 -6.99 -0.33
N LEU A 347 3.00 -8.01 0.43
CA LEU A 347 1.61 -8.45 0.50
C LEU A 347 0.87 -7.70 1.60
N VAL A 348 -0.24 -7.07 1.23
CA VAL A 348 -1.13 -6.33 2.12
C VAL A 348 -2.56 -6.85 1.93
N GLY A 349 -3.39 -6.71 2.98
CA GLY A 349 -4.78 -7.17 2.97
C GLY A 349 -4.95 -8.66 3.23
N GLY A 350 -5.98 -9.02 3.98
CA GLY A 350 -6.19 -10.40 4.45
C GLY A 350 -6.42 -11.43 3.35
N ALA A 351 -6.91 -11.02 2.17
CA ALA A 351 -7.12 -11.93 1.05
C ALA A 351 -5.82 -12.31 0.31
N SER A 352 -4.72 -11.58 0.52
CA SER A 352 -3.39 -11.93 0.00
C SER A 352 -2.80 -13.21 0.64
N ARG A 353 -3.40 -13.69 1.74
CA ARG A 353 -3.02 -14.95 2.42
C ARG A 353 -3.40 -16.20 1.61
N ILE A 354 -4.18 -16.09 0.54
CA ILE A 354 -4.61 -17.26 -0.27
C ILE A 354 -3.37 -17.93 -0.88
N PRO A 355 -3.08 -19.22 -0.56
CA PRO A 355 -1.83 -19.87 -0.96
C PRO A 355 -1.60 -19.94 -2.48
N LYS A 356 -2.69 -20.09 -3.24
CA LYS A 356 -2.60 -20.14 -4.72
C LYS A 356 -2.20 -18.81 -5.33
N LEU A 357 -2.65 -17.69 -4.75
CA LEU A 357 -2.21 -16.35 -5.18
C LEU A 357 -0.70 -16.19 -4.94
N GLN A 358 -0.25 -16.54 -3.74
CA GLN A 358 1.18 -16.46 -3.40
C GLN A 358 2.05 -17.34 -4.30
N SER A 359 1.58 -18.56 -4.64
CA SER A 359 2.27 -19.41 -5.61
C SER A 359 2.36 -18.75 -6.99
N LYS A 360 1.24 -18.20 -7.49
CA LYS A 360 1.22 -17.53 -8.79
C LYS A 360 2.12 -16.28 -8.83
N LEU A 361 2.21 -15.53 -7.74
CA LEU A 361 3.14 -14.40 -7.64
C LEU A 361 4.60 -14.88 -7.70
N ARG A 362 4.95 -15.99 -7.01
CA ARG A 362 6.30 -16.58 -7.12
C ARG A 362 6.61 -17.06 -8.54
N ASP A 363 5.61 -17.55 -9.26
CA ASP A 363 5.78 -17.99 -10.66
C ASP A 363 5.91 -16.79 -11.62
N THR A 364 5.31 -15.62 -11.28
CA THR A 364 5.33 -14.40 -12.09
C THR A 364 6.62 -13.60 -11.88
N PHE A 365 7.06 -13.48 -10.63
CA PHE A 365 8.27 -12.77 -10.25
C PHE A 365 9.41 -13.79 -10.05
N ASN A 366 10.57 -13.49 -10.60
CA ASN A 366 11.71 -14.40 -10.48
C ASN A 366 12.22 -14.44 -9.04
N ASN A 367 11.99 -15.56 -8.33
CA ASN A 367 12.38 -15.73 -6.92
C ASN A 367 13.89 -15.57 -6.64
N THR A 368 14.74 -15.60 -7.65
CA THR A 368 16.19 -15.37 -7.49
C THR A 368 16.54 -13.88 -7.44
N ILE A 369 15.63 -13.01 -7.88
CA ILE A 369 15.83 -11.56 -7.94
C ILE A 369 14.82 -10.86 -7.04
N THR A 370 13.54 -11.22 -7.14
CA THR A 370 12.43 -10.56 -6.42
C THR A 370 12.12 -11.29 -5.13
N VAL A 371 12.11 -10.58 -4.01
CA VAL A 371 11.74 -11.11 -2.69
C VAL A 371 10.25 -10.88 -2.44
N ILE A 372 9.48 -11.94 -2.17
CA ILE A 372 8.09 -11.80 -1.72
C ILE A 372 8.07 -11.75 -0.19
N ARG A 373 7.73 -10.56 0.34
CA ARG A 373 7.75 -10.28 1.77
C ARG A 373 6.50 -10.82 2.45
N GLN A 374 6.71 -11.57 3.53
CA GLN A 374 5.67 -12.18 4.37
C GLN A 374 6.03 -12.14 5.87
N ASP A 375 6.95 -11.27 6.25
CA ASP A 375 7.47 -11.17 7.61
C ASP A 375 6.45 -10.59 8.59
N PHE A 376 5.51 -9.80 8.07
CA PHE A 376 4.40 -9.22 8.83
C PHE A 376 3.06 -9.78 8.37
N GLU A 377 2.08 -9.72 9.28
CA GLU A 377 0.70 -10.05 8.98
C GLU A 377 0.11 -9.05 7.97
N PRO A 378 -0.34 -9.50 6.78
CA PRO A 378 -0.74 -8.60 5.69
C PRO A 378 -1.89 -7.64 6.02
N ASP A 379 -2.73 -7.99 6.98
CA ASP A 379 -3.87 -7.18 7.47
C ASP A 379 -3.48 -6.21 8.59
N GLU A 380 -2.27 -6.30 9.15
CA GLU A 380 -1.78 -5.45 10.23
C GLU A 380 -0.65 -4.50 9.79
N VAL A 381 0.10 -4.87 8.75
CA VAL A 381 1.33 -4.18 8.32
C VAL A 381 1.17 -2.67 8.09
N VAL A 382 0.03 -2.24 7.55
CA VAL A 382 -0.24 -0.80 7.33
C VAL A 382 -0.39 -0.05 8.65
N ALA A 383 -1.08 -0.64 9.63
CA ALA A 383 -1.22 -0.03 10.95
C ALA A 383 0.14 0.04 11.68
N TYR A 384 1.00 -0.98 11.51
CA TYR A 384 2.38 -0.94 12.02
C TYR A 384 3.17 0.24 11.45
N GLY A 385 3.11 0.44 10.13
CA GLY A 385 3.78 1.58 9.50
C GLY A 385 3.27 2.92 10.00
N CYS A 386 1.96 3.05 10.23
CA CYS A 386 1.39 4.25 10.85
C CYS A 386 1.89 4.46 12.28
N ALA A 387 2.04 3.39 13.07
CA ALA A 387 2.58 3.48 14.42
C ALA A 387 4.06 3.89 14.42
N PHE A 388 4.89 3.33 13.52
CA PHE A 388 6.27 3.75 13.35
C PHE A 388 6.37 5.23 12.93
N GLN A 389 5.53 5.66 11.97
CA GLN A 389 5.48 7.08 11.59
C GLN A 389 5.09 7.97 12.77
N GLY A 390 4.14 7.52 13.59
CA GLY A 390 3.74 8.23 14.81
C GLY A 390 4.88 8.38 15.82
N ASP A 391 5.68 7.36 16.00
CA ASP A 391 6.86 7.40 16.87
C ASP A 391 7.93 8.36 16.34
N LEU A 392 8.17 8.34 15.02
CA LEU A 392 9.14 9.22 14.36
C LEU A 392 8.78 10.72 14.47
N ILE A 393 7.48 11.06 14.33
CA ILE A 393 7.03 12.46 14.34
C ILE A 393 6.55 12.92 15.70
N GLY A 394 6.42 12.02 16.67
CA GLY A 394 5.84 12.32 17.98
C GLY A 394 6.61 13.37 18.79
N ASP A 395 7.91 13.47 18.58
CA ASP A 395 8.77 14.42 19.27
C ASP A 395 8.92 15.76 18.53
N LEU A 396 8.36 15.87 17.31
CA LEU A 396 8.38 17.12 16.55
C LEU A 396 7.39 18.13 17.15
N ASP A 397 7.70 19.42 16.98
CA ASP A 397 6.75 20.49 17.34
C ASP A 397 5.59 20.58 16.32
N ASP A 398 4.54 21.28 16.70
CA ASP A 398 3.31 21.37 15.92
C ASP A 398 3.52 22.06 14.56
N GLN A 399 4.45 23.00 14.48
CA GLN A 399 4.78 23.69 13.22
C GLN A 399 5.51 22.74 12.26
N MET A 400 6.49 21.98 12.76
CA MET A 400 7.19 20.97 11.95
C MET A 400 6.25 19.88 11.44
N ILE A 401 5.30 19.44 12.26
CA ILE A 401 4.26 18.48 11.84
C ILE A 401 3.39 19.10 10.74
N ALA A 402 2.92 20.35 10.92
CA ALA A 402 2.11 21.05 9.94
C ALA A 402 2.84 21.23 8.61
N ASP A 403 4.11 21.66 8.66
CA ASP A 403 4.95 21.85 7.48
C ASP A 403 5.19 20.52 6.74
N SER A 404 5.30 19.39 7.45
CA SER A 404 5.47 18.06 6.84
C SER A 404 4.24 17.57 6.06
N ILE A 405 3.08 18.16 6.30
CA ILE A 405 1.81 17.81 5.62
C ILE A 405 1.55 18.74 4.43
N ASP A 406 2.28 19.85 4.33
CA ASP A 406 2.08 20.82 3.25
C ASP A 406 2.31 20.17 1.88
N SER A 407 1.38 20.39 0.95
CA SER A 407 1.44 19.81 -0.38
C SER A 407 2.67 20.26 -1.18
N SER A 408 3.22 21.45 -0.89
CA SER A 408 4.45 21.93 -1.50
C SER A 408 5.68 21.10 -1.10
N VAL A 409 5.64 20.43 0.05
CA VAL A 409 6.69 19.53 0.54
C VAL A 409 6.48 18.10 0.06
N THR A 410 5.21 17.66 -0.05
CA THR A 410 4.87 16.26 -0.38
C THR A 410 4.73 15.97 -1.88
N LEU A 411 4.55 17.01 -2.72
CA LEU A 411 4.43 16.90 -4.18
C LEU A 411 5.69 17.39 -4.90
N VAL A 412 6.84 16.83 -4.54
CA VAL A 412 8.12 17.18 -5.18
C VAL A 412 8.22 16.48 -6.54
N PRO A 413 8.44 17.22 -7.65
CA PRO A 413 8.69 16.61 -8.95
C PRO A 413 9.98 15.80 -8.95
N HIS A 414 10.01 14.72 -9.73
CA HIS A 414 11.15 13.82 -9.82
C HIS A 414 11.68 13.75 -11.26
N LEU A 415 12.97 13.49 -11.39
CA LEU A 415 13.60 13.22 -12.68
C LEU A 415 13.12 11.85 -13.20
N SER A 416 12.53 11.82 -14.39
CA SER A 416 11.95 10.59 -14.96
C SER A 416 13.00 9.55 -15.37
N LYS A 417 14.15 10.00 -15.89
CA LYS A 417 15.21 9.14 -16.42
C LYS A 417 16.58 9.55 -15.86
N PRO A 418 17.55 8.62 -15.77
CA PRO A 418 18.89 8.95 -15.31
C PRO A 418 19.63 9.84 -16.30
N ILE A 419 20.51 10.70 -15.77
CA ILE A 419 21.43 11.53 -16.56
C ILE A 419 22.85 11.10 -16.27
N GLY A 420 23.66 10.94 -17.31
CA GLY A 420 25.02 10.47 -17.18
C GLY A 420 25.89 10.72 -18.40
N ILE A 421 27.08 10.14 -18.38
CA ILE A 421 28.09 10.21 -19.42
C ILE A 421 28.49 8.82 -19.88
N LEU A 422 29.18 8.72 -21.00
CA LEU A 422 29.85 7.48 -21.41
C LEU A 422 31.30 7.52 -20.90
N ASN A 423 31.74 6.41 -20.30
CA ASN A 423 33.14 6.21 -19.94
C ASN A 423 33.97 5.79 -21.19
N ALA A 424 35.27 5.58 -21.01
CA ALA A 424 36.18 5.16 -22.05
C ALA A 424 35.83 3.79 -22.70
N GLU A 425 35.08 2.97 -22.00
CA GLU A 425 34.65 1.62 -22.42
C GLU A 425 33.26 1.67 -23.09
N ASN A 426 32.71 2.89 -23.31
CA ASN A 426 31.34 3.14 -23.79
C ASN A 426 30.23 2.63 -22.83
N GLU A 427 30.54 2.49 -21.55
CA GLU A 427 29.54 2.17 -20.54
C GLU A 427 28.88 3.45 -20.04
N PHE A 428 27.58 3.39 -19.79
CA PHE A 428 26.82 4.52 -19.28
C PHE A 428 27.03 4.69 -17.78
N VAL A 429 27.72 5.78 -17.40
CA VAL A 429 27.97 6.15 -16.00
C VAL A 429 26.92 7.15 -15.55
N VAL A 430 26.08 6.76 -14.61
CA VAL A 430 25.01 7.60 -14.07
C VAL A 430 25.59 8.67 -13.13
N ILE A 431 25.28 9.93 -13.39
CA ILE A 431 25.63 11.07 -12.52
C ILE A 431 24.42 11.42 -11.65
N ILE A 432 23.23 11.56 -12.25
CA ILE A 432 21.97 11.77 -11.54
C ILE A 432 21.07 10.58 -11.85
N PRO A 433 20.76 9.75 -10.86
CA PRO A 433 19.84 8.63 -11.06
C PRO A 433 18.43 9.08 -11.43
N GLY A 434 17.68 8.26 -12.16
CA GLY A 434 16.24 8.42 -12.35
C GLY A 434 15.52 8.48 -11.01
N ASN A 435 14.31 9.03 -10.99
CA ASN A 435 13.50 9.24 -9.78
C ASN A 435 14.17 10.10 -8.69
N THR A 436 15.20 10.89 -9.03
CA THR A 436 15.79 11.85 -8.10
C THR A 436 14.84 13.03 -7.92
N PRO A 437 14.49 13.42 -6.65
CA PRO A 437 13.68 14.59 -6.37
C PRO A 437 14.34 15.88 -6.89
N LEU A 438 13.54 16.81 -7.37
CA LEU A 438 13.98 18.11 -7.88
C LEU A 438 13.65 19.23 -6.87
N PRO A 439 14.50 20.27 -6.76
CA PRO A 439 15.72 20.52 -7.54
C PRO A 439 16.87 19.61 -7.10
N ALA A 440 17.74 19.25 -8.04
CA ALA A 440 18.90 18.40 -7.76
C ALA A 440 20.19 19.00 -8.30
N ARG A 441 21.28 18.82 -7.54
CA ARG A 441 22.63 19.19 -7.95
C ARG A 441 23.58 18.04 -7.65
N ARG A 442 24.39 17.66 -8.64
CA ARG A 442 25.43 16.62 -8.48
C ARG A 442 26.73 17.10 -9.12
N ILE A 443 27.83 16.74 -8.49
CA ILE A 443 29.18 16.96 -9.00
C ILE A 443 29.79 15.59 -9.24
N PHE A 444 30.32 15.40 -10.44
CA PHE A 444 31.04 14.20 -10.83
C PHE A 444 32.44 14.58 -11.29
N GLN A 445 33.46 13.90 -10.78
CA GLN A 445 34.85 14.17 -11.10
C GLN A 445 35.44 13.02 -11.92
N PHE A 446 36.13 13.35 -13.00
CA PHE A 446 36.89 12.41 -13.80
C PHE A 446 38.28 12.97 -14.13
N SER A 447 39.15 12.15 -14.76
CA SER A 447 40.53 12.52 -15.09
C SER A 447 40.79 12.41 -16.60
N ASN A 448 41.92 13.02 -17.06
CA ASN A 448 42.42 12.85 -18.42
C ASN A 448 42.84 11.42 -18.70
N MET A 449 42.68 11.00 -19.95
CA MET A 449 42.95 9.65 -20.42
C MET A 449 44.30 9.49 -21.11
N ILE A 450 44.93 10.63 -21.52
CA ILE A 450 46.24 10.63 -22.20
C ILE A 450 47.07 11.76 -21.60
N ASP A 451 48.41 11.64 -21.70
CA ASP A 451 49.33 12.68 -21.29
C ASP A 451 49.11 13.95 -22.13
N ASP A 452 49.25 15.11 -21.49
CA ASP A 452 49.16 16.45 -22.07
C ASP A 452 47.89 16.68 -22.92
N GLN A 453 46.78 16.12 -22.48
CA GLN A 453 45.46 16.27 -23.12
C GLN A 453 44.99 17.72 -23.04
N LYS A 454 44.95 18.42 -24.20
CA LYS A 454 44.58 19.86 -24.28
C LYS A 454 43.07 20.08 -24.35
N ASN A 455 42.33 19.15 -24.85
CA ASN A 455 40.87 19.26 -25.03
C ASN A 455 40.19 18.00 -24.52
N ILE A 456 39.04 18.20 -23.82
CA ILE A 456 38.18 17.12 -23.35
C ILE A 456 36.77 17.37 -23.88
N PHE A 457 36.19 16.37 -24.52
CA PHE A 457 34.82 16.38 -25.00
C PHE A 457 33.97 15.45 -24.12
N VAL A 458 32.87 15.98 -23.60
CA VAL A 458 31.99 15.25 -22.69
C VAL A 458 30.53 15.39 -23.14
N PRO A 459 29.98 14.38 -23.79
CA PRO A 459 28.57 14.33 -24.11
C PRO A 459 27.76 13.88 -22.87
N ILE A 460 26.69 14.62 -22.56
CA ILE A 460 25.77 14.31 -21.47
C ILE A 460 24.52 13.67 -22.07
N TRP A 461 24.17 12.53 -21.56
CA TRP A 461 23.07 11.72 -22.06
C TRP A 461 21.97 11.50 -21.02
N GLU A 462 20.75 11.43 -21.51
CA GLU A 462 19.64 10.77 -20.80
C GLU A 462 19.75 9.27 -21.05
N GLY A 463 19.59 8.44 -20.00
CA GLY A 463 19.70 7.00 -20.10
C GLY A 463 18.34 6.29 -20.14
N ASP A 464 18.32 5.13 -20.79
CA ASP A 464 17.20 4.19 -20.74
C ASP A 464 17.64 2.85 -20.16
N ILE A 465 16.69 2.15 -19.56
CA ILE A 465 16.90 0.81 -19.02
C ILE A 465 16.70 -0.19 -20.17
N ILE A 466 17.76 -0.92 -20.51
CA ILE A 466 17.66 -2.06 -21.44
C ILE A 466 17.49 -3.34 -20.64
N ILE A 467 16.35 -3.98 -20.82
CA ILE A 467 16.10 -5.32 -20.29
C ILE A 467 16.63 -6.31 -21.33
N PRO A 468 17.63 -7.15 -21.00
CA PRO A 468 18.13 -8.16 -21.93
C PRO A 468 16.98 -9.12 -22.29
N LYS A 469 16.63 -9.21 -23.57
CA LYS A 469 15.69 -10.23 -24.04
C LYS A 469 16.34 -11.61 -23.83
N PRO A 470 15.62 -12.60 -23.27
CA PRO A 470 16.12 -13.95 -23.20
C PRO A 470 16.46 -14.42 -24.61
N SER A 471 17.73 -14.77 -24.85
CA SER A 471 18.18 -15.26 -26.14
C SER A 471 17.49 -16.59 -26.45
N SER A 472 16.64 -16.59 -27.47
CA SER A 472 16.11 -17.81 -28.09
C SER A 472 17.21 -18.47 -28.94
N GLN A 473 18.23 -19.02 -28.30
CA GLN A 473 19.16 -19.94 -28.97
C GLN A 473 19.28 -21.19 -28.12
N THR A 474 18.68 -22.23 -28.64
CA THR A 474 18.96 -23.61 -28.32
C THR A 474 20.40 -23.94 -28.78
N ASP A 475 21.36 -23.76 -27.90
CA ASP A 475 22.65 -24.43 -28.04
C ASP A 475 22.88 -25.29 -26.79
N ASN A 476 22.76 -26.60 -27.03
CA ASN A 476 23.12 -27.66 -26.10
C ASN A 476 24.65 -27.65 -25.91
N ASN A 477 25.15 -26.94 -24.92
CA ASN A 477 26.41 -27.24 -24.28
C ASN A 477 26.32 -26.90 -22.80
N LEU A 478 26.25 -27.95 -22.02
CA LEU A 478 26.40 -27.94 -20.57
C LEU A 478 27.83 -27.49 -20.21
N ASP A 479 27.99 -26.23 -19.85
CA ASP A 479 29.05 -25.81 -18.94
C ASP A 479 28.43 -24.96 -17.84
N SER A 480 28.44 -25.55 -16.66
CA SER A 480 27.93 -25.07 -15.40
C SER A 480 28.85 -23.96 -14.87
N ASP A 481 28.67 -22.72 -15.26
CA ASP A 481 29.06 -21.55 -14.45
C ASP A 481 28.67 -20.19 -15.12
N SER A 482 27.39 -19.97 -15.39
CA SER A 482 26.91 -18.63 -15.79
C SER A 482 25.47 -18.37 -15.31
N THR A 483 25.28 -18.37 -13.99
CA THR A 483 24.11 -17.77 -13.34
C THR A 483 24.31 -16.28 -13.12
N LEU A 484 24.65 -15.55 -14.16
CA LEU A 484 24.56 -14.09 -14.23
C LEU A 484 23.44 -13.74 -15.20
N GLN A 485 22.18 -13.95 -14.77
CA GLN A 485 21.06 -13.21 -15.37
C GLN A 485 21.24 -11.75 -14.95
N GLY A 486 21.71 -10.94 -15.91
CA GLY A 486 22.21 -9.60 -15.67
C GLY A 486 21.14 -8.67 -15.10
N LYS A 487 21.57 -7.84 -14.16
CA LYS A 487 20.85 -6.63 -13.79
C LYS A 487 20.50 -5.84 -15.06
N PRO A 488 19.37 -5.13 -15.11
CA PRO A 488 19.02 -4.29 -16.24
C PRO A 488 20.18 -3.31 -16.53
N ASN A 489 20.66 -3.32 -17.79
CA ASN A 489 21.74 -2.45 -18.20
C ASN A 489 21.17 -1.07 -18.57
N LEU A 490 21.81 -0.01 -18.10
CA LEU A 490 21.52 1.35 -18.52
C LEU A 490 22.29 1.65 -19.81
N SER A 491 21.62 2.29 -20.76
CA SER A 491 22.24 2.75 -22.00
C SER A 491 21.89 4.20 -22.31
N PRO A 492 22.76 4.95 -23.03
CA PRO A 492 22.43 6.27 -23.49
C PRO A 492 21.28 6.23 -24.50
N SER A 493 20.27 7.11 -24.33
CA SER A 493 19.11 7.17 -25.25
C SER A 493 19.01 8.52 -25.96
N LYS A 494 19.14 9.63 -25.25
CA LYS A 494 19.01 10.97 -25.80
C LYS A 494 20.17 11.85 -25.39
N LEU A 495 20.83 12.47 -26.36
CA LEU A 495 21.85 13.46 -26.12
C LEU A 495 21.20 14.76 -25.59
N LEU A 496 21.62 15.20 -24.41
CA LEU A 496 21.11 16.40 -23.76
C LEU A 496 22.01 17.62 -24.00
N ALA A 497 23.31 17.42 -23.90
CA ALA A 497 24.29 18.48 -24.07
C ALA A 497 25.65 17.91 -24.50
N GLU A 498 26.46 18.77 -25.13
CA GLU A 498 27.86 18.49 -25.46
C GLU A 498 28.73 19.57 -24.84
N LEU A 499 29.72 19.17 -24.08
CA LEU A 499 30.67 20.08 -23.43
C LEU A 499 32.06 19.86 -24.02
N VAL A 500 32.75 20.96 -24.29
CA VAL A 500 34.14 20.95 -24.72
C VAL A 500 34.94 21.84 -23.80
N LEU A 501 35.93 21.28 -23.14
CA LEU A 501 36.94 22.02 -22.37
C LEU A 501 38.19 22.15 -23.24
N THR A 502 38.68 23.35 -23.44
CA THR A 502 39.88 23.66 -24.25
C THR A 502 40.96 24.28 -23.37
N ASP A 503 42.18 24.33 -23.92
CA ASP A 503 43.32 24.97 -23.27
C ASP A 503 43.65 24.44 -21.87
N LEU A 504 43.49 23.13 -21.70
CA LEU A 504 43.79 22.42 -20.44
C LEU A 504 45.31 22.42 -20.18
N PRO A 505 45.73 22.47 -18.90
CA PRO A 505 47.14 22.42 -18.53
C PRO A 505 47.76 21.07 -18.87
N GLU A 506 49.02 21.08 -19.30
CA GLU A 506 49.81 19.87 -19.59
C GLU A 506 50.04 19.09 -18.29
N LYS A 507 49.41 17.91 -18.19
CA LYS A 507 49.54 16.99 -17.07
C LYS A 507 49.55 15.56 -17.55
N LYS A 508 50.18 14.69 -16.76
CA LYS A 508 50.22 13.25 -17.06
C LYS A 508 48.82 12.64 -16.91
N ILE A 509 48.65 11.47 -17.49
CA ILE A 509 47.43 10.69 -17.37
C ILE A 509 47.00 10.53 -15.90
N ASN A 510 45.70 10.71 -15.63
CA ASN A 510 45.05 10.73 -14.32
C ASN A 510 45.42 11.87 -13.35
N GLU A 511 46.28 12.81 -13.76
CA GLU A 511 46.65 13.96 -12.91
C GLU A 511 45.73 15.18 -13.13
N LEU A 512 45.15 15.33 -14.33
CA LEU A 512 44.18 16.37 -14.61
C LEU A 512 42.80 15.94 -14.06
N LYS A 513 42.23 16.77 -13.18
CA LYS A 513 40.91 16.53 -12.63
C LYS A 513 39.88 17.51 -13.20
N VAL A 514 38.78 17.02 -13.70
CA VAL A 514 37.67 17.76 -14.24
C VAL A 514 36.41 17.49 -13.45
N ASP A 515 35.75 18.53 -12.98
CA ASP A 515 34.49 18.47 -12.29
C ASP A 515 33.35 18.84 -13.24
N ILE A 516 32.36 17.95 -13.39
CA ILE A 516 31.09 18.25 -14.04
C ILE A 516 30.07 18.49 -12.95
N THR A 517 29.45 19.66 -12.96
CA THR A 517 28.31 19.99 -12.14
C THR A 517 27.05 19.98 -12.98
N ILE A 518 26.06 19.18 -12.61
CA ILE A 518 24.73 19.16 -13.22
C ILE A 518 23.72 19.65 -12.18
N GLU A 519 23.01 20.72 -12.52
CA GLU A 519 21.92 21.28 -11.74
C GLU A 519 20.61 21.16 -12.52
N ILE A 520 19.56 20.67 -11.87
CA ILE A 520 18.23 20.57 -12.46
C ILE A 520 17.25 21.27 -11.51
N ASP A 521 16.56 22.27 -12.01
CA ASP A 521 15.57 23.00 -11.23
C ASP A 521 14.22 22.27 -11.13
N ILE A 522 13.29 22.82 -10.38
CA ILE A 522 11.95 22.27 -10.18
C ILE A 522 11.14 22.16 -11.49
N ASN A 523 11.47 22.97 -12.50
CA ASN A 523 10.84 22.96 -13.82
C ASN A 523 11.57 22.04 -14.82
N GLN A 524 12.50 21.21 -14.34
CA GLN A 524 13.33 20.30 -15.14
C GLN A 524 14.30 21.02 -16.10
N LYS A 525 14.57 22.30 -15.87
CA LYS A 525 15.62 23.01 -16.60
C LYS A 525 16.98 22.54 -16.11
N CYS A 526 17.80 22.05 -17.04
CA CYS A 526 19.14 21.55 -16.75
C CYS A 526 20.20 22.62 -17.03
N ILE A 527 21.10 22.85 -16.08
CA ILE A 527 22.31 23.68 -16.21
C ILE A 527 23.50 22.75 -15.98
N ILE A 528 24.44 22.76 -16.92
CA ILE A 528 25.61 21.92 -16.87
C ILE A 528 26.85 22.78 -16.96
N LEU A 529 27.77 22.58 -16.02
CA LEU A 529 29.05 23.29 -15.95
C LEU A 529 30.17 22.26 -15.86
N ALA A 530 31.23 22.47 -16.61
CA ALA A 530 32.45 21.68 -16.48
C ALA A 530 33.64 22.61 -16.24
N LYS A 531 34.48 22.23 -15.30
CA LYS A 531 35.71 23.02 -15.00
C LYS A 531 36.86 22.11 -14.62
N GLU A 532 38.07 22.57 -14.90
CA GLU A 532 39.28 21.94 -14.36
C GLU A 532 39.44 22.29 -12.89
N SER A 533 39.72 21.32 -12.03
CA SER A 533 39.67 21.46 -10.56
C SER A 533 40.78 22.34 -9.98
N THR A 534 41.90 22.53 -10.68
CA THR A 534 43.07 23.30 -10.20
C THR A 534 43.18 24.70 -10.81
N SER A 535 42.64 24.95 -12.00
CA SER A 535 42.53 26.25 -12.64
C SER A 535 41.06 26.67 -12.67
N ASN A 536 40.73 27.90 -12.36
CA ASN A 536 39.36 28.41 -12.45
C ASN A 536 38.82 28.54 -13.90
N ASN A 537 39.36 27.78 -14.86
CA ASN A 537 38.83 27.71 -16.22
C ASN A 537 37.50 26.98 -16.24
N VAL A 538 36.42 27.69 -16.57
CA VAL A 538 35.04 27.16 -16.68
C VAL A 538 34.64 27.08 -18.14
#